data_86adefa7cfb5855d95e8d0372a7d8d1c
#
_entry.id   86adefa7cfb5855d95e8d0372a7d8d1c
#
_cell.length_a   1.000
_cell.length_b   1.000
_cell.length_c   1.000
_cell.angle_alpha   90.00
_cell.angle_beta   90.00
_cell.angle_gamma   90.00
#
_symmetry.space_group_name_H-M   'P 1'
#
loop_
_entity.id
_entity.type
_entity.pdbx_description
1 polymer ?
#
loop_
_entity_poly.entity_id
_entity_poly.type
_entity_poly.pdbx_seq_one_letter_code
_entity_poly.pdbx_strand_id
1 'polypeptide(L)'
;MTGVQTCALPISLIRLTGFNSATDDTLHQAIEKARNEIGRDLAGIIVDMRSNRGGLLDQAESVAEEFIGDGVIFSTQGRHPDSRRTYRSASRKTVTLPMVVLVNGNSASAAEIVAAALQDRGRAVIVGTTSYGKGTVQTVVRLPNEGELVLTWSRLLAPSGYTWNELGVLPNICTAKVADVDKLGLDSVEANRTTLMRWHAERNPTPDEVSNLRKICPPGEDSPDRDIEIASRLLRDPTLYAHAVRTGTVDQASAPRQ
;
A
#
# COMPACT_ATOMS: atom_id res chain seq x y z
N MET A 1 3.10 -17.86 -8.06
CA MET A 1 3.65 -17.67 -9.42
C MET A 1 3.59 -16.19 -9.72
N THR A 2 4.73 -15.54 -9.91
CA THR A 2 4.82 -14.15 -10.37
C THR A 2 4.83 -14.19 -11.89
N GLY A 3 3.72 -13.78 -12.53
CA GLY A 3 3.69 -13.60 -13.98
C GLY A 3 4.04 -12.15 -14.31
N VAL A 4 5.01 -11.92 -15.17
CA VAL A 4 5.26 -10.61 -15.79
C VAL A 4 4.44 -10.57 -17.07
N GLN A 5 3.43 -9.68 -17.13
CA GLN A 5 2.71 -9.38 -18.36
C GLN A 5 3.13 -7.99 -18.86
N THR A 6 3.52 -7.89 -20.13
CA THR A 6 3.77 -6.60 -20.79
C THR A 6 2.47 -6.11 -21.45
N CYS A 7 1.97 -4.95 -21.03
CA CYS A 7 0.88 -4.26 -21.70
C CYS A 7 1.41 -3.52 -22.96
N ALA A 8 0.52 -3.12 -23.87
CA ALA A 8 0.84 -2.44 -25.16
C ALA A 8 1.61 -1.09 -25.04
N LEU A 9 1.88 -0.61 -23.85
CA LEU A 9 2.93 0.36 -23.50
C LEU A 9 3.91 -0.34 -22.57
N PRO A 10 5.15 0.10 -22.48
CA PRO A 10 6.20 -0.52 -21.68
C PRO A 10 5.93 -0.35 -20.17
N ILE A 11 4.91 -1.00 -19.68
CA ILE A 11 4.53 -1.09 -18.28
C ILE A 11 4.64 -2.55 -17.86
N SER A 12 5.33 -2.82 -16.75
CA SER A 12 5.42 -4.16 -16.18
C SER A 12 4.36 -4.35 -15.08
N LEU A 13 3.58 -5.41 -15.18
CA LEU A 13 2.62 -5.85 -14.16
C LEU A 13 3.25 -6.98 -13.35
N ILE A 14 3.44 -6.78 -12.04
CA ILE A 14 4.00 -7.75 -11.12
C ILE A 14 2.94 -8.07 -10.07
N ARG A 15 2.53 -9.34 -9.97
CA ARG A 15 1.54 -9.78 -9.01
C ARG A 15 2.19 -10.36 -7.76
N LEU A 16 1.90 -9.78 -6.60
CA LEU A 16 2.28 -10.28 -5.28
C LEU A 16 1.06 -10.92 -4.61
N THR A 17 1.06 -12.25 -4.50
CA THR A 17 -0.08 -13.00 -3.95
C THR A 17 0.01 -13.23 -2.44
N GLY A 18 1.18 -12.98 -1.83
CA GLY A 18 1.44 -13.13 -0.41
C GLY A 18 2.87 -12.74 -0.06
N PHE A 19 3.18 -12.71 1.22
CA PHE A 19 4.51 -12.37 1.74
C PHE A 19 5.12 -13.60 2.44
N ASN A 20 5.99 -14.32 1.73
CA ASN A 20 6.79 -15.43 2.22
C ASN A 20 8.29 -15.09 2.17
N SER A 21 9.15 -15.96 2.67
CA SER A 21 10.60 -15.72 2.81
C SER A 21 11.38 -15.45 1.52
N ALA A 22 10.75 -15.51 0.36
CA ALA A 22 11.38 -15.26 -0.94
C ALA A 22 10.69 -14.12 -1.72
N THR A 23 9.81 -13.36 -1.07
CA THR A 23 8.97 -12.38 -1.79
C THR A 23 9.77 -11.19 -2.27
N ASP A 24 10.68 -10.66 -1.45
CA ASP A 24 11.58 -9.55 -1.80
C ASP A 24 12.52 -9.94 -2.96
N ASP A 25 13.22 -11.06 -2.85
CA ASP A 25 14.09 -11.58 -3.92
C ASP A 25 13.33 -11.79 -5.23
N THR A 26 12.14 -12.37 -5.16
CA THR A 26 11.30 -12.65 -6.35
C THR A 26 10.82 -11.34 -6.99
N LEU A 27 10.45 -10.35 -6.18
CA LEU A 27 10.06 -9.03 -6.66
C LEU A 27 11.24 -8.33 -7.35
N HIS A 28 12.39 -8.32 -6.69
CA HIS A 28 13.63 -7.75 -7.24
C HIS A 28 13.96 -8.36 -8.60
N GLN A 29 13.98 -9.69 -8.70
CA GLN A 29 14.23 -10.40 -9.95
C GLN A 29 13.21 -10.06 -11.05
N ALA A 30 11.92 -9.91 -10.68
CA ALA A 30 10.88 -9.55 -11.64
C ALA A 30 11.08 -8.12 -12.19
N ILE A 31 11.51 -7.18 -11.34
CA ILE A 31 11.82 -5.80 -11.74
C ILE A 31 13.04 -5.76 -12.65
N GLU A 32 14.12 -6.45 -12.29
CA GLU A 32 15.34 -6.50 -13.10
C GLU A 32 15.09 -7.19 -14.45
N LYS A 33 14.27 -8.24 -14.46
CA LYS A 33 13.83 -8.89 -15.71
C LYS A 33 13.07 -7.89 -16.60
N ALA A 34 12.12 -7.16 -16.06
CA ALA A 34 11.37 -6.15 -16.81
C ALA A 34 12.29 -5.05 -17.37
N ARG A 35 13.27 -4.59 -16.58
CA ARG A 35 14.28 -3.61 -17.02
C ARG A 35 15.14 -4.14 -18.17
N ASN A 36 15.55 -5.41 -18.10
CA ASN A 36 16.38 -6.02 -19.12
C ASN A 36 15.62 -6.30 -20.43
N GLU A 37 14.35 -6.71 -20.35
CA GLU A 37 13.52 -7.04 -21.51
C GLU A 37 12.96 -5.81 -22.21
N ILE A 38 12.54 -4.78 -21.46
CA ILE A 38 11.90 -3.57 -21.99
C ILE A 38 12.92 -2.43 -22.19
N GLY A 39 13.96 -2.41 -21.37
CA GLY A 39 15.01 -1.40 -21.47
C GLY A 39 14.56 -0.01 -21.03
N ARG A 40 15.03 1.02 -21.75
CA ARG A 40 14.77 2.43 -21.44
C ARG A 40 13.32 2.86 -21.65
N ASP A 41 12.56 2.06 -22.36
CA ASP A 41 11.16 2.34 -22.68
C ASP A 41 10.21 1.93 -21.55
N LEU A 42 10.71 1.29 -20.48
CA LEU A 42 9.91 0.92 -19.31
C LEU A 42 9.39 2.18 -18.59
N ALA A 43 8.15 2.54 -18.87
CA ALA A 43 7.52 3.76 -18.37
C ALA A 43 7.12 3.67 -16.89
N GLY A 44 6.91 2.46 -16.36
CA GLY A 44 6.51 2.25 -14.97
C GLY A 44 6.15 0.81 -14.64
N ILE A 45 5.83 0.59 -13.37
CA ILE A 45 5.45 -0.72 -12.85
C ILE A 45 4.10 -0.65 -12.14
N ILE A 46 3.32 -1.71 -12.29
CA ILE A 46 2.10 -1.96 -11.52
C ILE A 46 2.39 -3.14 -10.61
N VAL A 47 2.28 -2.93 -9.29
CA VAL A 47 2.38 -4.00 -8.29
C VAL A 47 0.97 -4.37 -7.86
N ASP A 48 0.51 -5.54 -8.29
CA ASP A 48 -0.84 -6.03 -7.96
C ASP A 48 -0.83 -6.83 -6.66
N MET A 49 -1.35 -6.22 -5.61
CA MET A 49 -1.54 -6.84 -4.28
C MET A 49 -3.03 -7.09 -3.98
N ARG A 50 -3.90 -7.09 -4.97
CA ARG A 50 -5.30 -7.45 -4.77
C ARG A 50 -5.41 -8.90 -4.30
N SER A 51 -6.28 -9.12 -3.33
CA SER A 51 -6.49 -10.41 -2.66
C SER A 51 -5.23 -11.00 -1.98
N ASN A 52 -4.20 -10.17 -1.75
CA ASN A 52 -3.03 -10.53 -0.97
C ASN A 52 -3.34 -10.37 0.53
N ARG A 53 -3.46 -11.48 1.25
CA ARG A 53 -3.80 -11.48 2.68
C ARG A 53 -2.63 -11.18 3.62
N GLY A 54 -1.48 -10.77 3.06
CA GLY A 54 -0.26 -10.47 3.81
C GLY A 54 0.65 -11.68 3.97
N GLY A 55 1.32 -11.75 5.09
CA GLY A 55 2.31 -12.79 5.42
C GLY A 55 3.37 -12.24 6.39
N LEU A 56 4.62 -12.53 6.13
CA LEU A 56 5.74 -12.18 7.00
C LEU A 56 5.99 -10.67 7.06
N LEU A 57 6.19 -10.15 8.28
CA LEU A 57 6.38 -8.72 8.53
C LEU A 57 7.72 -8.21 8.00
N ASP A 58 8.78 -8.99 8.16
CA ASP A 58 10.11 -8.71 7.63
C ASP A 58 10.12 -8.62 6.11
N GLN A 59 9.32 -9.44 5.44
CA GLN A 59 9.15 -9.38 3.99
C GLN A 59 8.38 -8.12 3.53
N ALA A 60 7.44 -7.63 4.33
CA ALA A 60 6.80 -6.34 4.05
C ALA A 60 7.80 -5.18 4.17
N GLU A 61 8.71 -5.24 5.16
CA GLU A 61 9.81 -4.28 5.32
C GLU A 61 10.74 -4.32 4.10
N SER A 62 11.28 -5.50 3.75
CA SER A 62 12.21 -5.67 2.61
C SER A 62 11.58 -5.24 1.28
N VAL A 63 10.32 -5.61 1.02
CA VAL A 63 9.59 -5.18 -0.19
C VAL A 63 9.43 -3.66 -0.23
N ALA A 64 9.13 -3.01 0.90
CA ALA A 64 9.02 -1.56 0.94
C ALA A 64 10.38 -0.87 0.72
N GLU A 65 11.48 -1.45 1.22
CA GLU A 65 12.85 -0.95 1.04
C GLU A 65 13.30 -0.90 -0.43
N GLU A 66 12.80 -1.78 -1.29
CA GLU A 66 13.07 -1.73 -2.74
C GLU A 66 12.66 -0.38 -3.36
N PHE A 67 11.69 0.30 -2.77
CA PHE A 67 11.07 1.51 -3.32
C PHE A 67 11.26 2.76 -2.46
N ILE A 68 11.44 2.60 -1.15
CA ILE A 68 11.63 3.69 -0.19
C ILE A 68 13.12 3.81 0.09
N GLY A 69 13.68 4.97 -0.16
CA GLY A 69 15.06 5.29 0.18
C GLY A 69 15.25 5.43 1.71
N ASP A 70 15.83 6.54 2.18
CA ASP A 70 15.90 6.78 3.62
C ASP A 70 14.55 7.18 4.21
N GLY A 71 14.21 6.62 5.37
CA GLY A 71 13.06 7.04 6.16
C GLY A 71 12.24 5.93 6.78
N VAL A 72 11.18 6.32 7.49
CA VAL A 72 10.26 5.40 8.15
C VAL A 72 9.42 4.66 7.12
N ILE A 73 9.31 3.33 7.26
CA ILE A 73 8.41 2.48 6.50
C ILE A 73 7.09 2.30 7.28
N PHE A 74 7.19 1.91 8.55
CA PHE A 74 6.06 1.81 9.48
C PHE A 74 6.59 1.79 10.92
N SER A 75 5.68 1.87 11.88
CA SER A 75 6.01 1.63 13.28
C SER A 75 4.95 0.76 13.95
N THR A 76 5.33 0.19 15.11
CA THR A 76 4.42 -0.55 15.98
C THR A 76 4.26 0.20 17.29
N GLN A 77 3.03 0.19 17.86
CA GLN A 77 2.74 0.81 19.13
C GLN A 77 1.80 -0.07 19.95
N GLY A 78 2.23 -0.45 21.15
CA GLY A 78 1.44 -1.19 22.12
C GLY A 78 1.68 -0.69 23.54
N ARG A 79 1.10 -1.38 24.51
CA ARG A 79 1.21 -1.01 25.93
C ARG A 79 2.61 -1.27 26.49
N HIS A 80 3.20 -2.43 26.14
CA HIS A 80 4.53 -2.79 26.60
C HIS A 80 5.61 -2.02 25.82
N PRO A 81 6.70 -1.54 26.45
CA PRO A 81 7.79 -0.85 25.73
C PRO A 81 8.35 -1.63 24.54
N ASP A 82 8.55 -2.95 24.68
CA ASP A 82 9.10 -3.81 23.63
C ASP A 82 8.18 -3.97 22.42
N SER A 83 6.91 -3.59 22.55
CA SER A 83 5.95 -3.57 21.45
C SER A 83 6.05 -2.30 20.58
N ARG A 84 6.92 -1.36 20.97
CA ARG A 84 7.12 -0.09 20.28
C ARG A 84 8.41 -0.15 19.48
N ARG A 85 8.28 -0.22 18.15
CA ARG A 85 9.41 -0.29 17.24
C ARG A 85 9.14 0.58 16.02
N THR A 86 10.20 1.20 15.49
CA THR A 86 10.15 1.93 14.23
C THR A 86 11.01 1.19 13.21
N TYR A 87 10.40 0.82 12.10
CA TYR A 87 11.04 0.14 10.97
C TYR A 87 11.40 1.19 9.92
N ARG A 88 12.66 1.21 9.53
CA ARG A 88 13.20 2.26 8.67
C ARG A 88 14.02 1.66 7.55
N SER A 89 13.84 2.19 6.35
CA SER A 89 14.78 1.97 5.27
C SER A 89 15.99 2.90 5.40
N ALA A 90 17.15 2.36 5.10
CA ALA A 90 18.39 3.11 4.87
C ALA A 90 18.97 2.77 3.48
N SER A 91 18.15 2.22 2.58
CA SER A 91 18.56 1.82 1.24
C SER A 91 19.01 3.03 0.41
N ARG A 92 20.15 2.90 -0.25
CA ARG A 92 20.67 3.88 -1.22
C ARG A 92 20.35 3.49 -2.66
N LYS A 93 19.91 2.25 -2.87
CA LYS A 93 19.55 1.72 -4.18
C LYS A 93 18.06 1.41 -4.19
N THR A 94 17.28 2.30 -4.76
CA THR A 94 15.84 2.14 -4.87
C THR A 94 15.39 2.14 -6.32
N VAL A 95 14.33 1.41 -6.58
CA VAL A 95 13.61 1.48 -7.85
C VAL A 95 12.91 2.83 -7.92
N THR A 96 13.26 3.66 -8.89
CA THR A 96 12.71 5.03 -9.05
C THR A 96 11.62 5.14 -10.13
N LEU A 97 11.32 4.05 -10.84
CA LEU A 97 10.27 4.03 -11.87
C LEU A 97 8.93 4.48 -11.29
N PRO A 98 8.11 5.22 -12.05
CA PRO A 98 6.71 5.47 -11.68
C PRO A 98 6.01 4.16 -11.29
N MET A 99 5.23 4.18 -10.21
CA MET A 99 4.63 2.97 -9.67
C MET A 99 3.19 3.18 -9.24
N VAL A 100 2.34 2.21 -9.62
CA VAL A 100 0.98 2.07 -9.11
C VAL A 100 0.89 0.77 -8.33
N VAL A 101 0.21 0.80 -7.19
CA VAL A 101 -0.08 -0.38 -6.39
C VAL A 101 -1.59 -0.64 -6.41
N LEU A 102 -2.00 -1.86 -6.77
CA LEU A 102 -3.41 -2.25 -6.76
C LEU A 102 -3.75 -2.94 -5.45
N VAL A 103 -4.86 -2.50 -4.83
CA VAL A 103 -5.41 -3.09 -3.60
C VAL A 103 -6.92 -3.28 -3.72
N ASN A 104 -7.47 -4.23 -2.93
CA ASN A 104 -8.91 -4.44 -2.80
C ASN A 104 -9.30 -4.80 -1.37
N GLY A 105 -10.58 -5.06 -1.11
CA GLY A 105 -11.10 -5.42 0.20
C GLY A 105 -10.50 -6.67 0.84
N ASN A 106 -9.79 -7.49 0.07
CA ASN A 106 -9.08 -8.68 0.54
C ASN A 106 -7.56 -8.46 0.72
N SER A 107 -7.01 -7.29 0.36
CA SER A 107 -5.62 -6.92 0.66
C SER A 107 -5.49 -6.63 2.16
N ALA A 108 -4.61 -7.34 2.86
CA ALA A 108 -4.55 -7.29 4.32
C ALA A 108 -3.12 -7.34 4.89
N SER A 109 -2.93 -6.82 6.12
CA SER A 109 -1.71 -7.00 6.92
C SER A 109 -0.44 -6.51 6.21
N ALA A 110 0.53 -7.39 5.88
CA ALA A 110 1.76 -7.04 5.17
C ALA A 110 1.51 -6.25 3.86
N ALA A 111 0.46 -6.59 3.10
CA ALA A 111 0.08 -5.83 1.91
C ALA A 111 -0.36 -4.40 2.24
N GLU A 112 -1.04 -4.21 3.37
CA GLU A 112 -1.45 -2.89 3.85
C GLU A 112 -0.26 -2.07 4.37
N ILE A 113 0.73 -2.71 5.01
CA ILE A 113 1.99 -2.06 5.41
C ILE A 113 2.67 -1.45 4.20
N VAL A 114 2.89 -2.25 3.15
CA VAL A 114 3.54 -1.78 1.92
C VAL A 114 2.74 -0.68 1.25
N ALA A 115 1.42 -0.86 1.09
CA ALA A 115 0.56 0.14 0.46
C ALA A 115 0.55 1.47 1.23
N ALA A 116 0.36 1.44 2.56
CA ALA A 116 0.34 2.64 3.40
C ALA A 116 1.70 3.35 3.41
N ALA A 117 2.80 2.60 3.51
CA ALA A 117 4.14 3.17 3.48
C ALA A 117 4.45 3.88 2.15
N LEU A 118 4.15 3.24 1.03
CA LEU A 118 4.38 3.80 -0.29
C LEU A 118 3.48 5.00 -0.60
N GLN A 119 2.23 5.00 -0.11
CA GLN A 119 1.30 6.12 -0.21
C GLN A 119 1.80 7.33 0.58
N ASP A 120 2.05 7.17 1.87
CA ASP A 120 2.50 8.24 2.76
C ASP A 120 3.82 8.88 2.32
N ARG A 121 4.72 8.05 1.76
CA ARG A 121 6.02 8.50 1.24
C ARG A 121 5.91 9.14 -0.15
N GLY A 122 4.73 9.20 -0.74
CA GLY A 122 4.55 9.70 -2.10
C GLY A 122 5.33 8.91 -3.14
N ARG A 123 5.51 7.60 -2.90
CA ARG A 123 6.32 6.75 -3.77
C ARG A 123 5.47 6.03 -4.81
N ALA A 124 4.22 5.74 -4.49
CA ALA A 124 3.28 5.09 -5.39
C ALA A 124 1.89 5.72 -5.31
N VAL A 125 1.13 5.56 -6.38
CA VAL A 125 -0.31 5.81 -6.39
C VAL A 125 -1.02 4.50 -6.03
N ILE A 126 -1.85 4.52 -4.99
CA ILE A 126 -2.68 3.37 -4.63
C ILE A 126 -4.00 3.46 -5.40
N VAL A 127 -4.35 2.37 -6.09
CA VAL A 127 -5.54 2.28 -6.95
C VAL A 127 -6.36 1.05 -6.55
N GLY A 128 -7.68 1.14 -6.58
CA GLY A 128 -8.57 0.04 -6.25
C GLY A 128 -9.69 0.40 -5.30
N THR A 129 -9.98 -0.46 -4.34
CA THR A 129 -10.96 -0.23 -3.27
C THR A 129 -10.31 -0.28 -1.90
N THR A 130 -10.99 0.24 -0.86
CA THR A 130 -10.44 0.24 0.51
C THR A 130 -10.04 -1.17 0.92
N SER A 131 -8.84 -1.31 1.49
CA SER A 131 -8.31 -2.59 1.93
C SER A 131 -9.01 -3.16 3.17
N TYR A 132 -8.59 -4.33 3.63
CA TYR A 132 -9.26 -5.08 4.69
C TYR A 132 -9.29 -4.35 6.04
N GLY A 133 -8.15 -3.78 6.47
CA GLY A 133 -8.05 -3.10 7.77
C GLY A 133 -7.46 -3.98 8.88
N LYS A 134 -6.49 -4.85 8.58
CA LYS A 134 -5.76 -5.63 9.59
C LYS A 134 -4.50 -4.88 10.03
N GLY A 135 -4.67 -3.90 10.89
CA GLY A 135 -3.61 -3.02 11.41
C GLY A 135 -3.10 -3.42 12.80
N THR A 136 -3.09 -4.71 13.16
CA THR A 136 -2.58 -5.19 14.45
C THR A 136 -1.58 -6.32 14.29
N VAL A 137 -0.62 -6.39 15.23
CA VAL A 137 0.32 -7.50 15.39
C VAL A 137 -0.14 -8.37 16.57
N GLN A 138 -0.19 -9.66 16.35
CA GLN A 138 -0.53 -10.65 17.37
C GLN A 138 0.71 -11.41 17.80
N THR A 139 0.77 -11.77 19.09
CA THR A 139 1.74 -12.70 19.63
C THR A 139 1.04 -13.95 20.15
N VAL A 140 1.71 -15.09 20.07
CA VAL A 140 1.23 -16.37 20.57
C VAL A 140 2.00 -16.70 21.84
N VAL A 141 1.28 -16.89 22.93
CA VAL A 141 1.85 -17.32 24.22
C VAL A 141 1.43 -18.75 24.47
N ARG A 142 2.39 -19.67 24.60
CA ARG A 142 2.12 -21.05 24.95
C ARG A 142 1.81 -21.18 26.45
N LEU A 143 0.74 -21.90 26.74
CA LEU A 143 0.29 -22.15 28.12
C LEU A 143 0.81 -23.49 28.63
N PRO A 144 0.89 -23.70 29.97
CA PRO A 144 1.38 -24.94 30.56
C PRO A 144 0.54 -26.19 30.21
N ASN A 145 -0.70 -26.01 29.78
CA ASN A 145 -1.62 -27.08 29.37
C ASN A 145 -1.57 -27.37 27.87
N GLU A 146 -0.46 -27.04 27.20
CA GLU A 146 -0.29 -27.16 25.74
C GLU A 146 -1.24 -26.29 24.90
N GLY A 147 -2.05 -25.45 25.52
CA GLY A 147 -2.89 -24.45 24.86
C GLY A 147 -2.08 -23.25 24.36
N GLU A 148 -2.67 -22.48 23.49
CA GLU A 148 -2.09 -21.23 22.98
C GLU A 148 -3.05 -20.06 23.25
N LEU A 149 -2.47 -18.95 23.70
CA LEU A 149 -3.18 -17.68 23.86
C LEU A 149 -2.69 -16.70 22.81
N VAL A 150 -3.58 -16.27 21.92
CA VAL A 150 -3.30 -15.26 20.90
C VAL A 150 -3.69 -13.91 21.44
N LEU A 151 -2.73 -13.00 21.58
CA LEU A 151 -2.93 -11.65 22.09
C LEU A 151 -2.56 -10.60 21.07
N THR A 152 -3.35 -9.53 20.98
CA THR A 152 -2.93 -8.34 20.25
C THR A 152 -1.81 -7.64 21.02
N TRP A 153 -0.63 -7.62 20.43
CA TRP A 153 0.61 -7.08 21.03
C TRP A 153 0.79 -5.59 20.72
N SER A 154 0.54 -5.18 19.48
CA SER A 154 0.69 -3.80 19.04
C SER A 154 -0.22 -3.48 17.85
N ARG A 155 -0.40 -2.18 17.63
CA ARG A 155 -0.99 -1.63 16.41
C ARG A 155 0.11 -1.24 15.44
N LEU A 156 -0.17 -1.36 14.15
CA LEU A 156 0.65 -0.89 13.06
C LEU A 156 0.29 0.58 12.75
N LEU A 157 1.31 1.38 12.52
CA LEU A 157 1.18 2.79 12.16
C LEU A 157 1.95 3.06 10.87
N ALA A 158 1.33 3.79 9.96
CA ALA A 158 1.96 4.31 8.76
C ALA A 158 3.05 5.36 9.10
N PRO A 159 3.90 5.77 8.15
CA PRO A 159 4.91 6.81 8.39
C PRO A 159 4.35 8.11 8.98
N SER A 160 3.16 8.52 8.58
CA SER A 160 2.44 9.67 9.12
C SER A 160 1.87 9.46 10.53
N GLY A 161 1.92 8.23 11.04
CA GLY A 161 1.39 7.84 12.34
C GLY A 161 -0.10 7.51 12.36
N TYR A 162 -0.83 7.48 11.22
CA TYR A 162 -2.18 6.98 11.23
C TYR A 162 -2.20 5.45 11.33
N THR A 163 -3.30 4.90 11.85
CA THR A 163 -3.53 3.45 11.86
C THR A 163 -4.65 3.09 10.89
N TRP A 164 -4.42 2.05 10.11
CA TRP A 164 -5.46 1.50 9.22
C TRP A 164 -6.27 0.36 9.86
N ASN A 165 -6.07 0.10 11.16
CA ASN A 165 -6.83 -0.97 11.84
C ASN A 165 -8.33 -0.72 11.75
N GLU A 166 -9.08 -1.72 11.27
CA GLU A 166 -10.52 -1.67 10.96
C GLU A 166 -10.89 -0.70 9.81
N LEU A 167 -10.10 0.36 9.64
CA LEU A 167 -10.34 1.39 8.64
C LEU A 167 -9.92 0.95 7.23
N GLY A 168 -8.78 0.26 7.10
CA GLY A 168 -8.14 -0.07 5.84
C GLY A 168 -7.28 1.07 5.28
N VAL A 169 -6.58 0.80 4.21
CA VAL A 169 -5.87 1.80 3.40
C VAL A 169 -6.83 2.32 2.35
N LEU A 170 -7.10 3.63 2.36
CA LEU A 170 -7.90 4.28 1.33
C LEU A 170 -7.05 4.50 0.08
N PRO A 171 -7.45 4.00 -1.11
CA PRO A 171 -6.70 4.25 -2.33
C PRO A 171 -6.74 5.74 -2.75
N ASN A 172 -5.68 6.22 -3.41
CA ASN A 172 -5.65 7.54 -4.06
C ASN A 172 -6.76 7.65 -5.10
N ILE A 173 -6.97 6.56 -5.85
CA ILE A 173 -8.04 6.45 -6.85
C ILE A 173 -8.96 5.28 -6.47
N CYS A 174 -10.15 5.61 -6.01
CA CYS A 174 -11.20 4.64 -5.73
C CYS A 174 -11.85 4.19 -7.04
N THR A 175 -11.59 2.97 -7.49
CA THR A 175 -12.06 2.48 -8.79
C THR A 175 -13.58 2.25 -8.84
N ALA A 176 -14.20 2.02 -7.68
CA ALA A 176 -15.66 1.95 -7.57
C ALA A 176 -16.37 3.26 -7.98
N LYS A 177 -15.67 4.40 -7.96
CA LYS A 177 -16.19 5.72 -8.31
C LYS A 177 -15.84 6.18 -9.73
N VAL A 178 -14.91 5.50 -10.40
CA VAL A 178 -14.51 5.85 -11.75
C VAL A 178 -15.51 5.23 -12.73
N ALA A 179 -16.46 5.99 -13.24
CA ALA A 179 -17.45 5.52 -14.20
C ALA A 179 -16.85 5.27 -15.60
N ASP A 180 -15.92 6.14 -15.99
CA ASP A 180 -15.29 6.15 -17.31
C ASP A 180 -13.79 6.45 -17.13
N VAL A 181 -12.93 5.53 -17.56
CA VAL A 181 -11.47 5.64 -17.37
C VAL A 181 -10.90 6.78 -18.22
N ASP A 182 -11.46 7.03 -19.41
CA ASP A 182 -10.99 8.10 -20.29
C ASP A 182 -11.25 9.50 -19.71
N LYS A 183 -12.23 9.62 -18.83
CA LYS A 183 -12.56 10.88 -18.13
C LYS A 183 -11.81 11.06 -16.80
N LEU A 184 -10.95 10.12 -16.43
CA LEU A 184 -10.10 10.30 -15.24
C LEU A 184 -9.16 11.49 -15.48
N GLY A 185 -9.33 12.55 -14.72
CA GLY A 185 -8.56 13.80 -14.82
C GLY A 185 -8.14 14.35 -13.45
N LEU A 186 -7.51 15.51 -13.45
CA LEU A 186 -7.00 16.18 -12.25
C LEU A 186 -8.11 16.43 -11.20
N ASP A 187 -9.29 16.85 -11.64
CA ASP A 187 -10.43 17.12 -10.76
C ASP A 187 -10.89 15.84 -10.03
N SER A 188 -10.87 14.70 -10.72
CA SER A 188 -11.23 13.41 -10.13
C SER A 188 -10.23 12.97 -9.05
N VAL A 189 -8.95 13.29 -9.25
CA VAL A 189 -7.87 13.00 -8.28
C VAL A 189 -7.97 13.96 -7.09
N GLU A 190 -8.15 15.27 -7.34
CA GLU A 190 -8.22 16.28 -6.28
C GLU A 190 -9.44 16.07 -5.37
N ALA A 191 -10.57 15.62 -5.92
CA ALA A 191 -11.77 15.30 -5.12
C ALA A 191 -11.54 14.29 -4.00
N ASN A 192 -10.53 13.42 -4.13
CA ASN A 192 -10.17 12.44 -3.11
C ASN A 192 -9.20 13.00 -2.04
N ARG A 193 -8.52 14.10 -2.30
CA ARG A 193 -7.47 14.65 -1.43
C ARG A 193 -7.97 14.96 -0.02
N THR A 194 -9.05 15.71 0.10
CA THR A 194 -9.64 16.06 1.41
C THR A 194 -10.04 14.81 2.19
N THR A 195 -10.55 13.80 1.49
CA THR A 195 -10.92 12.53 2.11
C THR A 195 -9.69 11.77 2.62
N LEU A 196 -8.62 11.69 1.81
CA LEU A 196 -7.35 11.08 2.23
C LEU A 196 -6.73 11.80 3.42
N MET A 197 -6.72 13.13 3.41
CA MET A 197 -6.22 13.91 4.56
C MET A 197 -7.02 13.62 5.83
N ARG A 198 -8.35 13.56 5.74
CA ARG A 198 -9.21 13.20 6.87
C ARG A 198 -8.93 11.76 7.33
N TRP A 199 -8.79 10.82 6.40
CA TRP A 199 -8.49 9.42 6.70
C TRP A 199 -7.16 9.26 7.44
N HIS A 200 -6.12 9.94 6.97
CA HIS A 200 -4.80 9.92 7.62
C HIS A 200 -4.76 10.70 8.94
N ALA A 201 -5.71 11.57 9.22
CA ALA A 201 -5.83 12.26 10.49
C ALA A 201 -6.47 11.39 11.59
N GLU A 202 -7.20 10.34 11.20
CA GLU A 202 -7.86 9.46 12.15
C GLU A 202 -6.87 8.63 12.96
N ARG A 203 -6.96 8.72 14.29
CA ARG A 203 -6.08 8.01 15.23
C ARG A 203 -6.79 6.88 15.98
N ASN A 204 -8.05 7.11 16.35
CA ASN A 204 -8.88 6.16 17.10
C ASN A 204 -10.35 6.34 16.70
N PRO A 205 -10.73 6.04 15.44
CA PRO A 205 -12.09 6.21 14.99
C PRO A 205 -13.04 5.27 15.75
N THR A 206 -14.24 5.75 16.01
CA THR A 206 -15.33 4.92 16.52
C THR A 206 -15.83 3.95 15.44
N PRO A 207 -16.52 2.85 15.79
CA PRO A 207 -17.09 1.92 14.80
C PRO A 207 -18.03 2.62 13.80
N ASP A 208 -18.78 3.61 14.22
CA ASP A 208 -19.68 4.39 13.36
C ASP A 208 -18.88 5.26 12.36
N GLU A 209 -17.80 5.91 12.83
CA GLU A 209 -16.89 6.68 11.97
C GLU A 209 -16.21 5.79 10.95
N VAL A 210 -15.69 4.61 11.36
CA VAL A 210 -15.13 3.61 10.46
C VAL A 210 -16.16 3.21 9.41
N SER A 211 -17.38 2.86 9.83
CA SER A 211 -18.46 2.47 8.90
C SER A 211 -18.76 3.58 7.89
N ASN A 212 -18.83 4.83 8.34
CA ASN A 212 -19.13 5.97 7.47
C ASN A 212 -17.98 6.29 6.50
N LEU A 213 -16.73 6.25 6.98
CA LEU A 213 -15.56 6.47 6.14
C LEU A 213 -15.45 5.39 5.06
N ARG A 214 -15.60 4.11 5.41
CA ARG A 214 -15.51 3.01 4.45
C ARG A 214 -16.58 3.05 3.35
N LYS A 215 -17.72 3.73 3.55
CA LYS A 215 -18.73 3.98 2.49
C LYS A 215 -18.20 4.90 1.39
N ILE A 216 -17.17 5.70 1.66
CA ILE A 216 -16.59 6.62 0.68
C ILE A 216 -15.91 5.84 -0.47
N CYS A 217 -15.23 4.76 -0.15
CA CYS A 217 -14.69 3.80 -1.11
C CYS A 217 -14.95 2.39 -0.58
N PRO A 218 -16.14 1.82 -0.83
CA PRO A 218 -16.50 0.54 -0.28
C PRO A 218 -15.49 -0.55 -0.65
N PRO A 219 -15.11 -1.43 0.30
CA PRO A 219 -14.33 -2.61 -0.04
C PRO A 219 -15.07 -3.42 -1.09
N GLY A 220 -14.41 -3.71 -2.18
CA GLY A 220 -14.99 -4.47 -3.30
C GLY A 220 -14.14 -5.68 -3.64
N GLU A 221 -14.73 -6.55 -4.43
CA GLU A 221 -14.02 -7.63 -5.11
C GLU A 221 -13.24 -7.07 -6.32
N ASP A 222 -12.45 -7.93 -6.94
CA ASP A 222 -11.64 -7.55 -8.09
C ASP A 222 -12.50 -7.07 -9.27
N SER A 223 -12.13 -5.96 -9.84
CA SER A 223 -12.46 -5.57 -11.21
C SER A 223 -11.15 -5.54 -12.01
N PRO A 224 -10.60 -6.73 -12.35
CA PRO A 224 -9.19 -6.87 -12.73
C PRO A 224 -8.80 -5.98 -13.88
N ASP A 225 -9.59 -5.95 -14.93
CA ASP A 225 -9.26 -5.21 -16.16
C ASP A 225 -9.35 -3.71 -15.93
N ARG A 226 -10.35 -3.25 -15.21
CA ARG A 226 -10.58 -1.82 -14.94
C ARG A 226 -9.51 -1.20 -14.06
N ASP A 227 -9.10 -1.89 -13.00
CA ASP A 227 -8.05 -1.39 -12.10
C ASP A 227 -6.71 -1.26 -12.85
N ILE A 228 -6.38 -2.24 -13.71
CA ILE A 228 -5.17 -2.22 -14.55
C ILE A 228 -5.27 -1.12 -15.61
N GLU A 229 -6.44 -0.90 -16.18
CA GLU A 229 -6.66 0.17 -17.17
C GLU A 229 -6.46 1.56 -16.54
N ILE A 230 -7.02 1.81 -15.36
CA ILE A 230 -6.80 3.03 -14.58
C ILE A 230 -5.32 3.22 -14.23
N ALA A 231 -4.66 2.17 -13.73
CA ALA A 231 -3.24 2.20 -13.41
C ALA A 231 -2.38 2.50 -14.64
N SER A 232 -2.70 1.88 -15.77
CA SER A 232 -2.02 2.10 -17.03
C SER A 232 -2.21 3.53 -17.55
N ARG A 233 -3.42 4.09 -17.42
CA ARG A 233 -3.69 5.49 -17.78
C ARG A 233 -2.86 6.47 -16.93
N LEU A 234 -2.78 6.23 -15.61
CA LEU A 234 -1.96 7.05 -14.72
C LEU A 234 -0.49 7.03 -15.13
N LEU A 235 0.07 5.85 -15.42
CA LEU A 235 1.48 5.72 -15.82
C LEU A 235 1.78 6.31 -17.21
N ARG A 236 0.78 6.45 -18.06
CA ARG A 236 0.88 7.09 -19.38
C ARG A 236 0.83 8.61 -19.34
N ASP A 237 0.25 9.19 -18.29
CA ASP A 237 0.11 10.62 -18.12
C ASP A 237 0.95 11.10 -16.93
N PRO A 238 2.18 11.59 -17.16
CA PRO A 238 3.08 12.02 -16.09
C PRO A 238 2.49 13.16 -15.23
N THR A 239 1.66 14.01 -15.80
CA THR A 239 1.01 15.11 -15.08
C THR A 239 -0.04 14.58 -14.10
N LEU A 240 -0.90 13.70 -14.58
CA LEU A 240 -1.94 13.05 -13.79
C LEU A 240 -1.31 12.18 -12.69
N TYR A 241 -0.27 11.41 -13.05
CA TYR A 241 0.49 10.59 -12.08
C TYR A 241 1.10 11.44 -10.97
N ALA A 242 1.85 12.48 -11.32
CA ALA A 242 2.50 13.36 -10.35
C ALA A 242 1.48 14.06 -9.42
N HIS A 243 0.30 14.38 -9.93
CA HIS A 243 -0.79 14.94 -9.13
C HIS A 243 -1.35 13.88 -8.17
N ALA A 244 -1.64 12.66 -8.66
CA ALA A 244 -2.16 11.57 -7.86
C ALA A 244 -1.20 11.14 -6.74
N VAL A 245 0.11 11.12 -6.98
CA VAL A 245 1.11 10.87 -5.94
C VAL A 245 1.02 11.90 -4.83
N ARG A 246 0.98 13.20 -5.18
CA ARG A 246 0.94 14.29 -4.18
C ARG A 246 -0.33 14.26 -3.32
N THR A 247 -1.45 13.78 -3.84
CA THR A 247 -2.69 13.68 -3.03
C THR A 247 -2.60 12.68 -1.89
N GLY A 248 -1.76 11.65 -2.01
CA GLY A 248 -1.53 10.65 -0.96
C GLY A 248 -0.39 10.98 0.01
N THR A 249 0.48 11.92 -0.37
CA THR A 249 1.66 12.25 0.44
C THR A 249 1.28 13.07 1.66
N VAL A 250 1.72 12.63 2.84
CA VAL A 250 1.56 13.39 4.08
C VAL A 250 2.84 14.17 4.35
N ASP A 251 2.71 15.47 4.62
CA ASP A 251 3.85 16.32 4.95
C ASP A 251 4.46 15.86 6.28
N GLN A 252 5.69 15.35 6.23
CA GLN A 252 6.40 14.79 7.40
C GLN A 252 6.69 15.82 8.49
N ALA A 253 6.57 17.12 8.19
CA ALA A 253 6.72 18.19 9.18
C ALA A 253 5.59 18.16 10.23
N SER A 254 4.47 17.49 9.94
CA SER A 254 3.31 17.37 10.83
C SER A 254 3.28 16.05 11.63
N ALA A 255 4.24 15.15 11.41
CA ALA A 255 4.34 13.91 12.19
C ALA A 255 4.75 14.24 13.64
N PRO A 256 4.04 13.74 14.66
CA PRO A 256 4.43 13.94 16.04
C PRO A 256 5.83 13.37 16.26
N ARG A 257 6.73 14.20 16.81
CA ARG A 257 8.05 13.73 17.28
C ARG A 257 7.79 12.75 18.42
N GLN A 258 8.16 11.49 18.20
CA GLN A 258 8.11 10.42 19.22
C GLN A 258 9.27 10.55 20.19
#